data_5d49bb474f77a11e62748e6cf9d4da54
#
_entry.id   5d49bb474f77a11e62748e6cf9d4da54
#
_cell.length_a   1.000
_cell.length_b   1.000
_cell.length_c   1.000
_cell.angle_alpha   90.00
_cell.angle_beta   90.00
_cell.angle_gamma   90.00
#
_symmetry.space_group_name_H-M   'P 1'
#
loop_
_entity.id
_entity.type
_entity.pdbx_description
1 polymer ?
#
loop_
_entity_poly.entity_id
_entity_poly.type
_entity_poly.pdbx_seq_one_letter_code
_entity_poly.pdbx_strand_id
1 'polypeptide(L)'
;RQRQMCIRDSSRTSLTIVATNMYAGISKFLLLAIPFFVLSGNIMAKAGISKRLVRFVDTCVGHKRGGIAIVCVIVACFFGAISGSGPATVAALGAVLIPAMVERGGFSAPFSTALMATSSSIAIVIPPSIAFVVYASITGTSIADMFMAGIVPGLLMGVALIIVVMLEAKKHNIKPVSYTHLR
;
A
#
# COMPACT_ATOMS: atom_id res chain seq x y z
N ARG A 1 4.46 39.70 5.16
CA ARG A 1 3.95 40.35 6.40
C ARG A 1 2.68 41.17 6.15
N GLN A 2 2.59 42.04 5.11
CA GLN A 2 1.41 42.82 4.81
C GLN A 2 0.16 41.99 4.47
N ARG A 3 0.27 40.89 3.69
CA ARG A 3 -0.88 40.03 3.40
C ARG A 3 -1.47 39.34 4.66
N GLN A 4 -0.66 38.98 5.60
CA GLN A 4 -1.13 38.39 6.89
C GLN A 4 -1.83 39.46 7.75
N MET A 5 -1.40 40.71 7.66
CA MET A 5 -2.04 41.86 8.34
C MET A 5 -3.42 42.16 7.76
N CYS A 6 -3.56 42.18 6.40
CA CYS A 6 -4.85 42.39 5.73
C CYS A 6 -5.87 41.28 6.01
N ILE A 7 -5.44 40.04 6.12
CA ILE A 7 -6.32 38.92 6.49
C ILE A 7 -6.80 39.06 7.94
N ARG A 8 -5.95 39.60 8.83
CA ARG A 8 -6.28 39.83 10.23
C ARG A 8 -7.31 40.94 10.41
N ASP A 9 -7.26 42.00 9.61
CA ASP A 9 -8.19 43.15 9.72
C ASP A 9 -9.49 42.93 8.93
N SER A 10 -9.48 42.10 7.89
CA SER A 10 -10.64 41.86 7.02
C SER A 10 -11.52 40.68 7.46
N SER A 11 -11.00 39.78 8.29
CA SER A 11 -11.78 38.66 8.80
C SER A 11 -12.27 38.97 10.23
N ARG A 12 -13.57 38.95 10.41
CA ARG A 12 -14.21 39.00 11.75
C ARG A 12 -13.87 37.75 12.61
N THR A 13 -13.04 36.85 12.11
CA THR A 13 -12.61 35.62 12.77
C THR A 13 -11.29 35.83 13.48
N SER A 14 -11.27 35.64 14.79
CA SER A 14 -10.05 35.67 15.60
C SER A 14 -9.06 34.59 15.16
N LEU A 15 -7.75 34.90 15.17
CA LEU A 15 -6.67 33.92 14.96
C LEU A 15 -6.75 32.72 15.92
N THR A 16 -7.38 32.91 17.07
CA THR A 16 -7.65 31.84 18.04
C THR A 16 -8.51 30.73 17.44
N ILE A 17 -9.44 31.05 16.52
CA ILE A 17 -10.27 30.04 15.86
C ILE A 17 -9.44 29.12 14.96
N VAL A 18 -8.41 29.65 14.30
CA VAL A 18 -7.50 28.84 13.48
C VAL A 18 -6.76 27.84 14.37
N ALA A 19 -6.18 28.29 15.48
CA ALA A 19 -5.49 27.44 16.43
C ALA A 19 -6.42 26.38 17.05
N THR A 20 -7.64 26.78 17.42
CA THR A 20 -8.65 25.88 17.99
C THR A 20 -9.09 24.82 16.97
N ASN A 21 -9.33 25.21 15.72
CA ASN A 21 -9.71 24.27 14.68
C ASN A 21 -8.57 23.32 14.31
N MET A 22 -7.32 23.79 14.29
CA MET A 22 -6.14 22.93 14.11
C MET A 22 -6.03 21.91 15.23
N TYR A 23 -6.16 22.34 16.48
CA TYR A 23 -6.14 21.44 17.63
C TYR A 23 -7.29 20.43 17.61
N ALA A 24 -8.52 20.90 17.36
CA ALA A 24 -9.70 20.04 17.24
C ALA A 24 -9.58 19.03 16.09
N GLY A 25 -8.93 19.42 14.98
CA GLY A 25 -8.65 18.52 13.84
C GLY A 25 -7.68 17.40 14.19
N ILE A 26 -6.65 17.68 15.00
CA ILE A 26 -5.61 16.71 15.40
C ILE A 26 -6.05 15.84 16.59
N SER A 27 -6.90 16.36 17.47
CA SER A 27 -7.35 15.68 18.69
C SER A 27 -8.46 14.63 18.45
N LYS A 28 -8.80 14.33 17.22
CA LYS A 28 -9.81 13.31 16.93
C LYS A 28 -9.30 11.92 17.29
N PHE A 29 -10.09 11.20 18.11
CA PHE A 29 -9.77 9.84 18.58
C PHE A 29 -9.46 8.89 17.42
N LEU A 30 -10.14 9.06 16.27
CA LEU A 30 -9.96 8.23 15.08
C LEU A 30 -8.53 8.29 14.52
N LEU A 31 -7.84 9.44 14.66
CA LEU A 31 -6.46 9.59 14.20
C LEU A 31 -5.47 8.79 15.05
N LEU A 32 -5.86 8.38 16.26
CA LEU A 32 -5.04 7.50 17.10
C LEU A 32 -4.81 6.12 16.45
N ALA A 33 -5.67 5.70 15.54
CA ALA A 33 -5.50 4.45 14.80
C ALA A 33 -4.24 4.47 13.91
N ILE A 34 -3.83 5.64 13.39
CA ILE A 34 -2.69 5.77 12.46
C ILE A 34 -1.38 5.26 13.07
N PRO A 35 -0.93 5.74 14.26
CA PRO A 35 0.31 5.25 14.86
C PRO A 35 0.26 3.75 15.17
N PHE A 36 -0.89 3.20 15.52
CA PHE A 36 -1.02 1.76 15.74
C PHE A 36 -0.90 0.95 14.44
N PHE A 37 -1.46 1.42 13.32
CA PHE A 37 -1.25 0.79 12.02
C PHE A 37 0.21 0.83 11.59
N VAL A 38 0.88 1.98 11.73
CA VAL A 38 2.31 2.13 11.42
C VAL A 38 3.16 1.21 12.30
N LEU A 39 2.87 1.14 13.60
CA LEU A 39 3.55 0.26 14.53
C LEU A 39 3.37 -1.22 14.15
N SER A 40 2.13 -1.64 13.87
CA SER A 40 1.80 -2.99 13.44
C SER A 40 2.56 -3.39 12.17
N GLY A 41 2.56 -2.52 11.14
CA GLY A 41 3.30 -2.74 9.90
C GLY A 41 4.81 -2.88 10.13
N ASN A 42 5.40 -2.04 10.99
CA ASN A 42 6.82 -2.10 11.33
C ASN A 42 7.20 -3.37 12.10
N ILE A 43 6.38 -3.77 13.07
CA ILE A 43 6.59 -5.02 13.82
C ILE A 43 6.55 -6.20 12.86
N MET A 44 5.56 -6.25 11.97
CA MET A 44 5.39 -7.31 11.00
C MET A 44 6.57 -7.41 10.02
N ALA A 45 7.08 -6.27 9.55
CA ALA A 45 8.26 -6.22 8.69
C ALA A 45 9.50 -6.77 9.40
N LYS A 46 9.76 -6.34 10.65
CA LYS A 46 10.89 -6.80 11.46
C LYS A 46 10.78 -8.25 11.92
N ALA A 47 9.58 -8.74 12.20
CA ALA A 47 9.32 -10.13 12.57
C ALA A 47 9.52 -11.13 11.43
N GLY A 48 9.84 -10.66 10.22
CA GLY A 48 10.09 -11.53 9.06
C GLY A 48 8.83 -12.16 8.47
N ILE A 49 7.66 -11.68 8.86
CA ILE A 49 6.36 -12.15 8.36
C ILE A 49 6.28 -11.90 6.84
N SER A 50 6.81 -10.77 6.36
CA SER A 50 6.88 -10.45 4.94
C SER A 50 7.56 -11.56 4.14
N LYS A 51 8.71 -12.06 4.62
CA LYS A 51 9.45 -13.16 3.96
C LYS A 51 8.66 -14.47 3.95
N ARG A 52 7.96 -14.77 5.05
CA ARG A 52 7.13 -15.98 5.16
C ARG A 52 5.91 -15.90 4.26
N LEU A 53 5.28 -14.73 4.18
CA LEU A 53 4.14 -14.46 3.30
C LEU A 53 4.54 -14.59 1.83
N VAL A 54 5.66 -13.98 1.43
CA VAL A 54 6.22 -14.13 0.08
C VAL A 54 6.43 -15.62 -0.25
N ARG A 55 7.06 -16.36 0.65
CA ARG A 55 7.32 -17.80 0.45
C ARG A 55 6.02 -18.60 0.31
N PHE A 56 5.02 -18.32 1.15
CA PHE A 56 3.73 -19.00 1.10
C PHE A 56 3.02 -18.76 -0.24
N VAL A 57 2.88 -17.50 -0.67
CA VAL A 57 2.22 -17.16 -1.94
C VAL A 57 3.04 -17.68 -3.13
N ASP A 58 4.36 -17.62 -3.04
CA ASP A 58 5.28 -18.15 -4.04
C ASP A 58 5.06 -19.67 -4.26
N THR A 59 4.88 -20.43 -3.20
CA THR A 59 4.56 -21.86 -3.28
C THR A 59 3.22 -22.12 -3.99
N CYS A 60 2.24 -21.21 -3.82
CA CYS A 60 0.91 -21.38 -4.43
C CYS A 60 0.86 -20.99 -5.91
N VAL A 61 1.55 -19.92 -6.31
CA VAL A 61 1.37 -19.28 -7.63
C VAL A 61 2.67 -19.15 -8.40
N GLY A 62 3.81 -19.23 -7.74
CA GLY A 62 5.13 -18.93 -8.30
C GLY A 62 5.55 -19.80 -9.49
N HIS A 63 4.99 -21.02 -9.63
CA HIS A 63 5.30 -21.95 -10.72
C HIS A 63 4.68 -21.58 -12.07
N LYS A 64 3.82 -20.55 -12.13
CA LYS A 64 3.22 -20.05 -13.38
C LYS A 64 4.19 -19.12 -14.11
N ARG A 65 3.96 -18.92 -15.42
CA ARG A 65 4.67 -17.90 -16.19
C ARG A 65 4.46 -16.53 -15.57
N GLY A 66 5.55 -15.81 -15.26
CA GLY A 66 5.49 -14.55 -14.53
C GLY A 66 5.07 -14.69 -13.06
N GLY A 67 5.12 -15.91 -12.49
CA GLY A 67 4.63 -16.22 -11.15
C GLY A 67 5.15 -15.28 -10.08
N ILE A 68 6.46 -14.97 -10.08
CA ILE A 68 7.04 -14.08 -9.08
C ILE A 68 6.50 -12.65 -9.11
N ALA A 69 6.11 -12.15 -10.29
CA ALA A 69 5.47 -10.85 -10.40
C ALA A 69 4.00 -10.90 -9.94
N ILE A 70 3.30 -12.01 -10.17
CA ILE A 70 1.96 -12.24 -9.58
C ILE A 70 2.06 -12.33 -8.05
N VAL A 71 3.07 -13.01 -7.53
CA VAL A 71 3.37 -13.07 -6.09
C VAL A 71 3.56 -11.66 -5.54
N CYS A 72 4.27 -10.78 -6.25
CA CYS A 72 4.45 -9.38 -5.85
C CYS A 72 3.10 -8.67 -5.64
N VAL A 73 2.17 -8.78 -6.59
CA VAL A 73 0.84 -8.15 -6.49
C VAL A 73 0.05 -8.71 -5.32
N ILE A 74 -0.02 -10.04 -5.21
CA ILE A 74 -0.81 -10.70 -4.15
C ILE A 74 -0.25 -10.37 -2.78
N VAL A 75 1.08 -10.47 -2.60
CA VAL A 75 1.71 -10.16 -1.32
C VAL A 75 1.58 -8.69 -0.96
N ALA A 76 1.66 -7.78 -1.95
CA ALA A 76 1.42 -6.36 -1.71
C ALA A 76 -0.02 -6.09 -1.26
N CYS A 77 -1.02 -6.78 -1.82
CA CYS A 77 -2.41 -6.69 -1.37
C CYS A 77 -2.57 -7.15 0.10
N PHE A 78 -2.03 -8.32 0.46
CA PHE A 78 -2.11 -8.84 1.82
C PHE A 78 -1.35 -7.98 2.82
N PHE A 79 -0.11 -7.61 2.50
CA PHE A 79 0.70 -6.78 3.37
C PHE A 79 0.11 -5.38 3.51
N GLY A 80 -0.40 -4.85 2.41
CA GLY A 80 -1.09 -3.58 2.37
C GLY A 80 -2.34 -3.55 3.25
N ALA A 81 -3.16 -4.59 3.18
CA ALA A 81 -4.34 -4.76 4.03
C ALA A 81 -4.01 -4.77 5.54
N ILE A 82 -2.78 -5.11 5.93
CA ILE A 82 -2.38 -5.09 7.34
C ILE A 82 -1.72 -3.76 7.71
N SER A 83 -0.85 -3.21 6.83
CA SER A 83 -0.11 -1.98 7.10
C SER A 83 -0.92 -0.71 6.84
N GLY A 84 -1.90 -0.76 5.94
CA GLY A 84 -2.70 0.39 5.51
C GLY A 84 -1.89 1.50 4.81
N SER A 85 -0.62 1.24 4.46
CA SER A 85 0.34 2.24 3.96
C SER A 85 1.11 1.73 2.75
N GLY A 86 0.98 2.44 1.62
CA GLY A 86 1.73 2.14 0.39
C GLY A 86 3.25 2.24 0.58
N PRO A 87 3.80 3.35 1.09
CA PRO A 87 5.23 3.48 1.33
C PRO A 87 5.81 2.41 2.25
N ALA A 88 5.11 2.04 3.32
CA ALA A 88 5.54 0.96 4.21
C ALA A 88 5.57 -0.39 3.49
N THR A 89 4.61 -0.65 2.60
CA THR A 89 4.56 -1.85 1.77
C THR A 89 5.77 -1.92 0.82
N VAL A 90 6.11 -0.83 0.13
CA VAL A 90 7.31 -0.77 -0.73
C VAL A 90 8.58 -1.01 0.08
N ALA A 91 8.73 -0.36 1.22
CA ALA A 91 9.92 -0.49 2.06
C ALA A 91 10.11 -1.93 2.59
N ALA A 92 9.01 -2.58 2.98
CA ALA A 92 9.05 -3.94 3.54
C ALA A 92 9.26 -5.04 2.49
N LEU A 93 8.64 -4.89 1.33
CA LEU A 93 8.60 -5.92 0.30
C LEU A 93 9.57 -5.68 -0.86
N GLY A 94 9.84 -4.40 -1.19
CA GLY A 94 10.64 -4.01 -2.34
C GLY A 94 12.05 -4.58 -2.28
N ALA A 95 12.69 -4.56 -1.13
CA ALA A 95 14.04 -5.09 -0.93
C ALA A 95 14.15 -6.60 -1.22
N VAL A 96 13.05 -7.35 -1.10
CA VAL A 96 13.02 -8.80 -1.33
C VAL A 96 12.48 -9.13 -2.72
N LEU A 97 11.39 -8.48 -3.14
CA LEU A 97 10.68 -8.85 -4.35
C LEU A 97 11.29 -8.23 -5.62
N ILE A 98 11.85 -7.02 -5.57
CA ILE A 98 12.46 -6.40 -6.76
C ILE A 98 13.66 -7.23 -7.25
N PRO A 99 14.67 -7.56 -6.43
CA PRO A 99 15.75 -8.44 -6.87
C PRO A 99 15.26 -9.80 -7.34
N ALA A 100 14.28 -10.39 -6.62
CA ALA A 100 13.74 -11.68 -6.99
C ALA A 100 13.02 -11.66 -8.36
N MET A 101 12.32 -10.59 -8.71
CA MET A 101 11.70 -10.43 -10.04
C MET A 101 12.74 -10.28 -11.15
N VAL A 102 13.84 -9.60 -10.87
CA VAL A 102 14.94 -9.42 -11.86
C VAL A 102 15.73 -10.70 -12.04
N GLU A 103 16.21 -11.31 -10.95
CA GLU A 103 17.14 -12.44 -10.98
C GLU A 103 16.44 -13.76 -11.35
N ARG A 104 15.26 -14.00 -10.76
CA ARG A 104 14.52 -15.26 -10.97
C ARG A 104 13.44 -15.13 -12.03
N GLY A 105 12.77 -13.97 -12.07
CA GLY A 105 11.64 -13.73 -12.94
C GLY A 105 12.04 -13.32 -14.35
N GLY A 106 13.27 -12.87 -14.56
CA GLY A 106 13.74 -12.36 -15.86
C GLY A 106 13.06 -11.06 -16.30
N PHE A 107 12.43 -10.34 -15.36
CA PHE A 107 11.85 -9.03 -15.62
C PHE A 107 12.92 -7.94 -15.59
N SER A 108 12.72 -6.88 -16.37
CA SER A 108 13.60 -5.71 -16.30
C SER A 108 13.48 -5.00 -14.95
N ALA A 109 14.57 -4.39 -14.45
CA ALA A 109 14.55 -3.65 -13.20
C ALA A 109 13.54 -2.48 -13.20
N PRO A 110 13.39 -1.69 -14.28
CA PRO A 110 12.34 -0.67 -14.37
C PRO A 110 10.93 -1.22 -14.24
N PHE A 111 10.62 -2.35 -14.89
CA PHE A 111 9.32 -2.98 -14.76
C PHE A 111 9.07 -3.47 -13.33
N SER A 112 10.05 -4.12 -12.72
CA SER A 112 9.94 -4.65 -11.37
C SER A 112 9.71 -3.57 -10.32
N THR A 113 10.40 -2.43 -10.44
CA THR A 113 10.21 -1.27 -9.55
C THR A 113 8.85 -0.59 -9.78
N ALA A 114 8.46 -0.41 -11.04
CA ALA A 114 7.14 0.15 -11.39
C ALA A 114 5.99 -0.74 -10.89
N LEU A 115 6.11 -2.05 -11.07
CA LEU A 115 5.11 -3.01 -10.57
C LEU A 115 5.01 -2.97 -9.05
N MET A 116 6.13 -2.92 -8.33
CA MET A 116 6.14 -2.82 -6.87
C MET A 116 5.48 -1.52 -6.41
N ALA A 117 5.79 -0.39 -7.04
CA ALA A 117 5.20 0.91 -6.72
C ALA A 117 3.69 0.91 -6.97
N THR A 118 3.24 0.40 -8.13
CA THR A 118 1.81 0.33 -8.48
C THR A 118 1.06 -0.64 -7.57
N SER A 119 1.65 -1.81 -7.27
CA SER A 119 1.03 -2.79 -6.36
C SER A 119 0.87 -2.23 -4.95
N SER A 120 1.81 -1.39 -4.50
CA SER A 120 1.70 -0.75 -3.19
C SER A 120 0.57 0.27 -3.09
N SER A 121 0.12 0.83 -4.22
CA SER A 121 -1.03 1.75 -4.24
C SER A 121 -2.33 1.03 -3.87
N ILE A 122 -2.43 -0.28 -4.12
CA ILE A 122 -3.57 -1.10 -3.71
C ILE A 122 -3.69 -1.12 -2.18
N ALA A 123 -2.56 -1.07 -1.46
CA ALA A 123 -2.51 -1.02 -0.01
C ALA A 123 -3.25 0.18 0.61
N ILE A 124 -3.40 1.25 -0.17
CA ILE A 124 -4.13 2.45 0.27
C ILE A 124 -5.64 2.29 0.08
N VAL A 125 -6.06 1.42 -0.84
CA VAL A 125 -7.47 1.21 -1.21
C VAL A 125 -8.08 0.02 -0.46
N ILE A 126 -7.31 -1.07 -0.28
CA ILE A 126 -7.79 -2.25 0.47
C ILE A 126 -7.85 -1.93 1.97
N PRO A 127 -9.00 -2.15 2.62
CA PRO A 127 -9.12 -1.94 4.07
C PRO A 127 -8.31 -2.95 4.90
N PRO A 128 -7.82 -2.54 6.07
CA PRO A 128 -7.89 -1.21 6.66
C PRO A 128 -6.88 -0.23 6.04
N SER A 129 -7.31 1.00 5.77
CA SER A 129 -6.52 2.03 5.10
C SER A 129 -6.40 3.29 5.96
N ILE A 130 -5.18 3.79 6.11
CA ILE A 130 -4.91 5.05 6.81
C ILE A 130 -5.62 6.22 6.11
N ALA A 131 -5.64 6.23 4.77
CA ALA A 131 -6.29 7.28 4.00
C ALA A 131 -7.81 7.35 4.28
N PHE A 132 -8.49 6.22 4.39
CA PHE A 132 -9.91 6.17 4.72
C PHE A 132 -10.20 6.65 6.15
N VAL A 133 -9.33 6.32 7.11
CA VAL A 133 -9.45 6.81 8.48
C VAL A 133 -9.32 8.33 8.52
N VAL A 134 -8.32 8.89 7.83
CA VAL A 134 -8.13 10.35 7.74
C VAL A 134 -9.33 11.02 7.08
N TYR A 135 -9.78 10.50 5.94
CA TYR A 135 -10.94 11.05 5.23
C TYR A 135 -12.20 11.02 6.10
N ALA A 136 -12.50 9.88 6.72
CA ALA A 136 -13.66 9.73 7.60
C ALA A 136 -13.58 10.69 8.81
N SER A 137 -12.37 10.93 9.35
CA SER A 137 -12.18 11.85 10.46
C SER A 137 -12.48 13.32 10.10
N ILE A 138 -12.28 13.69 8.84
CA ILE A 138 -12.51 15.05 8.34
C ILE A 138 -13.98 15.23 7.96
N THR A 139 -14.54 14.27 7.23
CA THR A 139 -15.91 14.34 6.68
C THR A 139 -16.99 13.93 7.67
N GLY A 140 -16.63 13.24 8.75
CA GLY A 140 -17.60 12.67 9.71
C GLY A 140 -18.35 11.44 9.18
N THR A 141 -17.90 10.85 8.06
CA THR A 141 -18.49 9.62 7.50
C THR A 141 -18.09 8.39 8.32
N SER A 142 -18.90 7.33 8.23
CA SER A 142 -18.60 6.05 8.89
C SER A 142 -17.33 5.40 8.29
N ILE A 143 -16.37 5.04 9.14
CA ILE A 143 -15.16 4.31 8.72
C ILE A 143 -15.53 2.93 8.19
N ALA A 144 -16.53 2.27 8.80
CA ALA A 144 -16.97 0.95 8.38
C ALA A 144 -17.51 0.98 6.95
N ASP A 145 -18.32 1.97 6.60
CA ASP A 145 -18.87 2.13 5.25
C ASP A 145 -17.77 2.43 4.24
N MET A 146 -16.79 3.27 4.62
CA MET A 146 -15.61 3.55 3.79
C MET A 146 -14.79 2.28 3.52
N PHE A 147 -14.58 1.45 4.53
CA PHE A 147 -13.87 0.18 4.37
C PHE A 147 -14.63 -0.78 3.46
N MET A 148 -15.94 -0.92 3.65
CA MET A 148 -16.76 -1.76 2.77
C MET A 148 -16.72 -1.29 1.32
N ALA A 149 -16.78 0.02 1.08
CA ALA A 149 -16.66 0.61 -0.25
C ALA A 149 -15.29 0.37 -0.90
N GLY A 150 -14.20 0.27 -0.13
CA GLY A 150 -12.85 0.07 -0.62
C GLY A 150 -12.53 -1.35 -1.09
N ILE A 151 -13.27 -2.36 -0.64
CA ILE A 151 -12.99 -3.77 -0.97
C ILE A 151 -13.11 -4.02 -2.47
N VAL A 152 -14.21 -3.61 -3.07
CA VAL A 152 -14.49 -3.89 -4.50
C VAL A 152 -13.46 -3.22 -5.41
N PRO A 153 -13.19 -1.90 -5.33
CA PRO A 153 -12.19 -1.26 -6.17
C PRO A 153 -10.77 -1.79 -5.89
N GLY A 154 -10.43 -2.11 -4.65
CA GLY A 154 -9.14 -2.70 -4.30
C GLY A 154 -8.92 -4.05 -4.97
N LEU A 155 -9.91 -4.94 -4.94
CA LEU A 155 -9.84 -6.23 -5.63
C LEU A 155 -9.77 -6.07 -7.15
N LEU A 156 -10.55 -5.15 -7.73
CA LEU A 156 -10.50 -4.87 -9.17
C LEU A 156 -9.12 -4.38 -9.60
N MET A 157 -8.48 -3.50 -8.83
CA MET A 157 -7.11 -3.06 -9.09
C MET A 157 -6.12 -4.22 -9.02
N GLY A 158 -6.24 -5.09 -8.03
CA GLY A 158 -5.40 -6.29 -7.89
C GLY A 158 -5.52 -7.22 -9.10
N VAL A 159 -6.75 -7.52 -9.52
CA VAL A 159 -7.02 -8.33 -10.71
C VAL A 159 -6.48 -7.68 -11.98
N ALA A 160 -6.70 -6.37 -12.17
CA ALA A 160 -6.18 -5.64 -13.31
C ALA A 160 -4.66 -5.71 -13.41
N LEU A 161 -3.95 -5.54 -12.29
CA LEU A 161 -2.49 -5.66 -12.25
C LEU A 161 -2.01 -7.09 -12.56
N ILE A 162 -2.70 -8.11 -12.07
CA ILE A 162 -2.37 -9.51 -12.41
C ILE A 162 -2.52 -9.74 -13.91
N ILE A 163 -3.57 -9.21 -14.54
CA ILE A 163 -3.76 -9.31 -15.99
C ILE A 163 -2.61 -8.63 -16.73
N VAL A 164 -2.22 -7.42 -16.33
CA VAL A 164 -1.08 -6.70 -16.93
C VAL A 164 0.22 -7.50 -16.79
N VAL A 165 0.49 -8.06 -15.63
CA VAL A 165 1.66 -8.92 -15.39
C VAL A 165 1.64 -10.14 -16.30
N MET A 166 0.49 -10.79 -16.46
CA MET A 166 0.37 -11.97 -17.33
C MET A 166 0.58 -11.62 -18.82
N LEU A 167 0.08 -10.47 -19.26
CA LEU A 167 0.29 -9.99 -20.63
C LEU A 167 1.77 -9.67 -20.89
N GLU A 168 2.43 -9.00 -19.96
CA GLU A 168 3.85 -8.66 -20.05
C GLU A 168 4.74 -9.91 -20.01
N ALA A 169 4.43 -10.86 -19.14
CA ALA A 169 5.13 -12.14 -19.07
C ALA A 169 4.99 -12.95 -20.37
N LYS A 170 3.84 -12.87 -21.03
CA LYS A 170 3.60 -13.49 -22.34
C LYS A 170 4.38 -12.80 -23.45
N LYS A 171 4.39 -11.47 -23.48
CA LYS A 171 5.08 -10.63 -24.46
C LYS A 171 6.59 -10.85 -24.46
N HIS A 172 7.19 -10.94 -23.30
CA HIS A 172 8.64 -11.14 -23.11
C HIS A 172 9.04 -12.62 -23.02
N ASN A 173 8.12 -13.54 -23.31
CA ASN A 173 8.36 -14.99 -23.33
C ASN A 173 9.06 -15.52 -22.04
N ILE A 174 8.69 -14.95 -20.89
CA ILE A 174 9.26 -15.26 -19.59
C ILE A 174 8.93 -16.70 -19.23
N LYS A 175 9.98 -17.49 -18.98
CA LYS A 175 9.84 -18.89 -18.59
C LYS A 175 9.28 -19.04 -17.16
N PRO A 176 8.49 -20.09 -16.88
CA PRO A 176 8.11 -20.38 -15.50
C PRO A 176 9.37 -20.66 -14.66
N VAL A 177 9.40 -20.13 -13.46
CA VAL A 177 10.52 -20.34 -12.54
C VAL A 177 10.48 -21.79 -12.05
N SER A 178 11.50 -22.57 -12.41
CA SER A 178 11.68 -23.93 -11.86
C SER A 178 12.24 -23.84 -10.45
N TYR A 179 11.52 -24.39 -9.48
CA TYR A 179 12.00 -24.49 -8.11
C TYR A 179 13.07 -25.56 -8.00
N THR A 180 14.31 -25.21 -8.31
CA THR A 180 15.44 -26.04 -7.94
C THR A 180 16.20 -25.31 -6.84
N HIS A 181 16.07 -25.82 -5.61
CA HIS A 181 16.83 -25.47 -4.42
C HIS A 181 16.55 -24.12 -3.73
N LEU A 182 15.57 -24.14 -2.81
CA LEU A 182 15.71 -23.40 -1.56
C LEU A 182 16.26 -24.38 -0.50
N ARG A 183 17.58 -24.44 -0.44
CA ARG A 183 18.29 -24.95 0.74
C ARG A 183 18.63 -23.81 1.65
#